data_c24af24833c6c0b22c206c4501c30feb
#
_entry.id   c24af24833c6c0b22c206c4501c30feb
#
_cell.length_a   1.000
_cell.length_b   1.000
_cell.length_c   1.000
_cell.angle_alpha   90.00
_cell.angle_beta   90.00
_cell.angle_gamma   90.00
#
_symmetry.space_group_name_H-M   'P 1'
#
loop_
_entity.id
_entity.type
_entity.pdbx_description
1 polymer ?
#
loop_
_entity_poly.entity_id
_entity_poly.type
_entity_poly.pdbx_seq_one_letter_code
_entity_poly.pdbx_strand_id
1 'polypeptide(L)'
;GAYTGDFLTRQEGLSLLILESNDAKDDEQAFRKAGVAAAEVMRFEREGKRPDGSAVKVAFSLAFADDKNAPDIHFATCQQHYPENFWNPKFQVHANGARSVAGVVIVAAEPSRHRDFLSAFARSRDWQVGAAGFTLATPRGLVEIMNPSGYARQFGVDAPDATKGARLAALRFAVSNLAAAEALLRGEKIEAASVGGRLVVGPKTAMGAAIVLESDSK
;
A
#
# COMPACT_ATOMS: atom_id res chain seq x y z
N GLY A 1 -7.86 -7.19 14.47
CA GLY A 1 -7.22 -7.61 15.65
C GLY A 1 -6.56 -6.54 16.50
N ALA A 2 -5.73 -6.97 17.42
CA ALA A 2 -5.06 -6.13 18.41
C ALA A 2 -4.24 -4.98 17.79
N TYR A 3 -3.54 -5.24 16.71
CA TYR A 3 -2.72 -4.23 16.01
C TYR A 3 -3.48 -3.01 15.53
N THR A 4 -4.63 -3.21 14.89
CA THR A 4 -5.42 -2.09 14.34
C THR A 4 -5.98 -1.22 15.47
N GLY A 5 -6.41 -1.84 16.56
CA GLY A 5 -6.92 -1.11 17.74
C GLY A 5 -5.84 -0.24 18.36
N ASP A 6 -4.65 -0.78 18.60
CA ASP A 6 -3.53 -0.05 19.17
C ASP A 6 -3.05 1.10 18.26
N PHE A 7 -2.96 0.88 16.95
CA PHE A 7 -2.61 1.91 15.98
C PHE A 7 -3.61 3.08 16.03
N LEU A 8 -4.92 2.79 15.98
CA LEU A 8 -5.97 3.81 15.95
C LEU A 8 -6.11 4.60 17.25
N THR A 9 -5.64 4.07 18.39
CA THR A 9 -5.58 4.86 19.64
C THR A 9 -4.53 5.96 19.60
N ARG A 10 -3.54 5.86 18.72
CA ARG A 10 -2.42 6.80 18.62
C ARG A 10 -2.53 7.73 17.41
N GLN A 11 -3.12 7.26 16.30
CA GLN A 11 -3.13 7.99 15.04
C GLN A 11 -4.09 7.38 14.03
N GLU A 12 -4.43 8.16 13.00
CA GLU A 12 -5.05 7.69 11.77
C GLU A 12 -3.99 7.40 10.70
N GLY A 13 -4.36 6.69 9.65
CA GLY A 13 -3.52 6.42 8.48
C GLY A 13 -3.42 4.96 8.08
N LEU A 14 -2.45 4.68 7.24
CA LEU A 14 -2.14 3.34 6.75
C LEU A 14 -1.19 2.64 7.74
N SER A 15 -1.51 1.42 8.14
CA SER A 15 -0.73 0.65 9.12
C SER A 15 -0.21 -0.69 8.61
N LEU A 16 -0.67 -1.14 7.44
CA LEU A 16 -0.32 -2.46 6.92
C LEU A 16 -0.08 -2.38 5.41
N LEU A 17 1.08 -2.88 4.97
CA LEU A 17 1.41 -3.12 3.57
C LEU A 17 1.34 -4.62 3.30
N ILE A 18 0.47 -5.00 2.36
CA ILE A 18 0.32 -6.38 1.91
C ILE A 18 0.74 -6.48 0.44
N LEU A 19 1.69 -7.37 0.14
CA LEU A 19 2.01 -7.76 -1.22
C LEU A 19 1.35 -9.10 -1.57
N GLU A 20 1.10 -9.31 -2.87
CA GLU A 20 0.60 -10.60 -3.36
C GLU A 20 1.67 -11.69 -3.21
N SER A 21 1.24 -12.91 -2.89
CA SER A 21 2.07 -14.09 -2.76
C SER A 21 1.50 -15.25 -3.57
N ASN A 22 2.39 -16.04 -4.16
CA ASN A 22 2.04 -17.33 -4.76
C ASN A 22 2.12 -18.47 -3.74
N ASP A 23 2.99 -18.35 -2.72
CA ASP A 23 3.18 -19.31 -1.66
C ASP A 23 3.66 -18.62 -0.37
N ALA A 24 2.74 -18.46 0.58
CA ALA A 24 3.03 -17.80 1.86
C ALA A 24 4.03 -18.58 2.73
N LYS A 25 4.15 -19.91 2.57
CA LYS A 25 5.15 -20.70 3.31
C LYS A 25 6.56 -20.48 2.75
N ASP A 26 6.69 -20.38 1.43
CA ASP A 26 7.97 -20.06 0.80
C ASP A 26 8.41 -18.63 1.16
N ASP A 27 7.47 -17.69 1.20
CA ASP A 27 7.76 -16.32 1.67
C ASP A 27 8.23 -16.31 3.12
N GLU A 28 7.55 -17.02 4.01
CA GLU A 28 7.92 -17.12 5.43
C GLU A 28 9.33 -17.71 5.61
N GLN A 29 9.68 -18.75 4.86
CA GLN A 29 11.02 -19.32 4.86
C GLN A 29 12.07 -18.32 4.36
N ALA A 30 11.76 -17.57 3.31
CA ALA A 30 12.62 -16.52 2.80
C ALA A 30 12.82 -15.40 3.83
N PHE A 31 11.76 -14.99 4.53
CA PHE A 31 11.82 -14.00 5.61
C PHE A 31 12.65 -14.49 6.80
N ARG A 32 12.51 -15.77 7.21
CA ARG A 32 13.37 -16.38 8.24
C ARG A 32 14.85 -16.36 7.83
N LYS A 33 15.15 -16.77 6.61
CA LYS A 33 16.51 -16.76 6.07
C LYS A 33 17.13 -15.36 6.04
N ALA A 34 16.32 -14.35 5.75
CA ALA A 34 16.72 -12.95 5.74
C ALA A 34 16.73 -12.30 7.13
N GLY A 35 16.25 -12.98 8.18
CA GLY A 35 16.19 -12.45 9.53
C GLY A 35 15.12 -11.38 9.75
N VAL A 36 14.08 -11.37 8.89
CA VAL A 36 12.97 -10.36 8.92
C VAL A 36 11.60 -10.99 9.20
N ALA A 37 11.50 -12.30 9.43
CA ALA A 37 10.24 -12.95 9.75
C ALA A 37 9.68 -12.45 11.09
N ALA A 38 8.38 -12.08 11.13
CA ALA A 38 7.71 -11.60 12.33
C ALA A 38 6.87 -12.68 13.05
N ALA A 39 6.29 -13.62 12.30
CA ALA A 39 5.43 -14.67 12.84
C ALA A 39 5.36 -15.88 11.89
N GLU A 40 4.77 -16.97 12.37
CA GLU A 40 4.40 -18.10 11.52
C GLU A 40 3.30 -17.74 10.54
N VAL A 41 3.18 -18.54 9.45
CA VAL A 41 2.11 -18.36 8.47
C VAL A 41 0.75 -18.52 9.14
N MET A 42 -0.08 -17.51 8.97
CA MET A 42 -1.47 -17.55 9.42
C MET A 42 -2.38 -17.88 8.24
N ARG A 43 -3.17 -18.95 8.38
CA ARG A 43 -4.22 -19.28 7.42
C ARG A 43 -5.59 -19.01 8.04
N PHE A 44 -6.47 -18.39 7.28
CA PHE A 44 -7.88 -18.25 7.64
C PHE A 44 -8.76 -18.38 6.42
N GLU A 45 -10.00 -18.76 6.66
CA GLU A 45 -11.01 -18.88 5.62
C GLU A 45 -12.36 -18.38 6.15
N ARG A 46 -13.21 -17.95 5.24
CA ARG A 46 -14.56 -17.51 5.54
C ARG A 46 -15.46 -17.72 4.33
N GLU A 47 -16.75 -17.68 4.56
CA GLU A 47 -17.72 -17.56 3.48
C GLU A 47 -17.71 -16.13 2.92
N GLY A 48 -17.84 -16.02 1.62
CA GLY A 48 -18.07 -14.81 0.86
C GLY A 48 -19.35 -14.95 0.04
N LYS A 49 -19.73 -13.90 -0.66
CA LYS A 49 -20.87 -13.91 -1.59
C LYS A 49 -20.45 -13.38 -2.95
N ARG A 50 -20.89 -14.03 -4.02
CA ARG A 50 -20.80 -13.51 -5.38
C ARG A 50 -21.81 -12.37 -5.60
N PRO A 51 -21.69 -11.60 -6.68
CA PRO A 51 -22.64 -10.54 -7.02
C PRO A 51 -24.09 -11.06 -7.22
N ASP A 52 -24.28 -12.33 -7.55
CA ASP A 52 -25.57 -13.00 -7.67
C ASP A 52 -26.14 -13.50 -6.33
N GLY A 53 -25.40 -13.28 -5.22
CA GLY A 53 -25.78 -13.70 -3.87
C GLY A 53 -25.36 -15.12 -3.51
N SER A 54 -24.84 -15.92 -4.44
CA SER A 54 -24.39 -17.29 -4.16
C SER A 54 -23.21 -17.31 -3.18
N ALA A 55 -23.23 -18.24 -2.22
CA ALA A 55 -22.16 -18.42 -1.26
C ALA A 55 -20.91 -19.00 -1.94
N VAL A 56 -19.75 -18.50 -1.56
CA VAL A 56 -18.44 -18.98 -2.01
C VAL A 56 -17.46 -19.03 -0.84
N LYS A 57 -16.49 -19.92 -0.96
CA LYS A 57 -15.38 -19.99 -0.02
C LYS A 57 -14.28 -19.01 -0.44
N VAL A 58 -13.77 -18.24 0.51
CA VAL A 58 -12.53 -17.45 0.37
C VAL A 58 -11.55 -17.84 1.46
N ALA A 59 -10.29 -18.06 1.11
CA ALA A 59 -9.26 -18.43 2.04
C ALA A 59 -7.92 -17.74 1.69
N PHE A 60 -7.17 -17.41 2.72
CA PHE A 60 -5.93 -16.66 2.64
C PHE A 60 -4.86 -17.29 3.52
N SER A 61 -3.61 -17.25 3.07
CA SER A 61 -2.45 -17.48 3.92
C SER A 61 -1.57 -16.25 3.92
N LEU A 62 -1.19 -15.78 5.10
CA LEU A 62 -0.36 -14.60 5.29
C LEU A 62 0.99 -15.01 5.88
N ALA A 63 2.08 -14.53 5.27
CA ALA A 63 3.40 -14.52 5.88
C ALA A 63 3.74 -13.09 6.32
N PHE A 64 4.31 -12.95 7.52
CA PHE A 64 4.56 -11.66 8.14
C PHE A 64 6.05 -11.36 8.23
N ALA A 65 6.40 -10.11 7.95
CA ALA A 65 7.74 -9.58 8.12
C ALA A 65 7.73 -8.33 9.01
N ASP A 66 8.86 -8.03 9.64
CA ASP A 66 9.02 -6.90 10.55
C ASP A 66 10.26 -6.10 10.21
N ASP A 67 10.09 -4.78 10.11
CA ASP A 67 11.17 -3.80 10.01
C ASP A 67 11.26 -3.04 11.34
N LYS A 68 12.30 -3.28 12.12
CA LYS A 68 12.54 -2.62 13.40
C LYS A 68 12.63 -1.09 13.31
N ASN A 69 12.91 -0.56 12.11
CA ASN A 69 12.95 0.88 11.84
C ASN A 69 11.60 1.45 11.39
N ALA A 70 10.56 0.61 11.33
CA ALA A 70 9.20 1.00 10.93
C ALA A 70 8.14 0.44 11.89
N PRO A 71 8.17 0.78 13.20
CA PRO A 71 7.34 0.16 14.23
C PRO A 71 5.84 0.37 14.05
N ASP A 72 5.43 1.35 13.24
CA ASP A 72 4.04 1.65 12.92
C ASP A 72 3.56 1.05 11.60
N ILE A 73 4.41 0.24 10.93
CA ILE A 73 4.05 -0.44 9.70
C ILE A 73 4.12 -1.94 9.93
N HIS A 74 3.03 -2.65 9.65
CA HIS A 74 3.03 -4.10 9.54
C HIS A 74 3.21 -4.50 8.09
N PHE A 75 3.98 -5.55 7.85
CA PHE A 75 4.26 -6.06 6.51
C PHE A 75 3.80 -7.50 6.42
N ALA A 76 3.06 -7.81 5.35
CA ALA A 76 2.63 -9.18 5.07
C ALA A 76 2.63 -9.47 3.58
N THR A 77 2.81 -10.73 3.22
CA THR A 77 2.43 -11.24 1.91
C THR A 77 1.17 -12.08 2.04
N CYS A 78 0.32 -12.09 1.01
CA CYS A 78 -0.97 -12.74 1.03
C CYS A 78 -1.14 -13.67 -0.17
N GLN A 79 -1.17 -14.97 0.11
CA GLN A 79 -1.58 -16.00 -0.84
C GLN A 79 -3.09 -16.17 -0.79
N GLN A 80 -3.76 -15.98 -1.92
CA GLN A 80 -5.19 -16.26 -2.07
C GLN A 80 -5.40 -17.66 -2.61
N HIS A 81 -6.21 -18.49 -1.90
CA HIS A 81 -6.46 -19.88 -2.29
C HIS A 81 -7.61 -20.04 -3.30
N TYR A 82 -8.50 -19.04 -3.38
CA TYR A 82 -9.65 -19.00 -4.29
C TYR A 82 -9.74 -17.62 -4.95
N PRO A 83 -8.75 -17.21 -5.77
CA PRO A 83 -8.68 -15.86 -6.34
C PRO A 83 -9.92 -15.55 -7.21
N GLU A 84 -10.48 -16.53 -7.91
CA GLU A 84 -11.69 -16.40 -8.73
C GLU A 84 -12.95 -16.00 -7.93
N ASN A 85 -12.98 -16.29 -6.63
CA ASN A 85 -14.08 -15.92 -5.74
C ASN A 85 -13.88 -14.51 -5.14
N PHE A 86 -12.66 -13.98 -5.20
CA PHE A 86 -12.32 -12.69 -4.63
C PHE A 86 -12.17 -11.60 -5.72
N TRP A 87 -11.44 -11.89 -6.80
CA TRP A 87 -11.16 -10.96 -7.89
C TRP A 87 -12.27 -10.95 -8.95
N ASN A 88 -13.53 -10.68 -8.53
CA ASN A 88 -14.63 -10.60 -9.47
C ASN A 88 -14.62 -9.23 -10.18
N PRO A 89 -14.65 -9.18 -11.54
CA PRO A 89 -14.64 -7.92 -12.30
C PRO A 89 -15.76 -6.95 -11.92
N LYS A 90 -16.91 -7.44 -11.47
CA LYS A 90 -18.03 -6.60 -11.03
C LYS A 90 -17.71 -5.80 -9.76
N PHE A 91 -16.74 -6.25 -8.96
CA PHE A 91 -16.27 -5.51 -7.78
C PHE A 91 -15.13 -4.54 -8.10
N GLN A 92 -14.66 -4.51 -9.34
CA GLN A 92 -13.53 -3.69 -9.79
C GLN A 92 -13.96 -2.50 -10.65
N VAL A 93 -15.24 -2.16 -10.66
CA VAL A 93 -15.78 -0.98 -11.32
C VAL A 93 -15.98 0.12 -10.29
N HIS A 94 -15.24 1.22 -10.44
CA HIS A 94 -15.21 2.31 -9.48
C HIS A 94 -15.65 3.62 -10.14
N ALA A 95 -16.49 4.40 -9.46
CA ALA A 95 -17.04 5.67 -9.98
C ALA A 95 -15.94 6.69 -10.34
N ASN A 96 -14.83 6.68 -9.60
CA ASN A 96 -13.66 7.52 -9.86
C ASN A 96 -12.75 7.01 -10.98
N GLY A 97 -13.11 5.92 -11.65
CA GLY A 97 -12.34 5.33 -12.74
C GLY A 97 -11.05 4.62 -12.32
N ALA A 98 -10.88 4.33 -11.02
CA ALA A 98 -9.70 3.60 -10.54
C ALA A 98 -9.62 2.20 -11.15
N ARG A 99 -8.42 1.84 -11.62
CA ARG A 99 -8.13 0.56 -12.29
C ARG A 99 -7.16 -0.31 -11.53
N SER A 100 -6.20 0.31 -10.85
CA SER A 100 -5.16 -0.42 -10.10
C SER A 100 -4.57 0.45 -9.01
N VAL A 101 -3.93 -0.19 -8.04
CA VAL A 101 -2.97 0.46 -7.15
C VAL A 101 -1.67 0.65 -7.95
N ALA A 102 -1.31 1.90 -8.24
CA ALA A 102 -0.09 2.24 -8.96
C ALA A 102 1.14 2.13 -8.04
N GLY A 103 0.96 2.39 -6.75
CA GLY A 103 2.02 2.25 -5.77
C GLY A 103 1.63 2.69 -4.37
N VAL A 104 2.54 2.44 -3.45
CA VAL A 104 2.48 2.92 -2.06
C VAL A 104 3.72 3.75 -1.77
N VAL A 105 3.57 4.74 -0.90
CA VAL A 105 4.67 5.63 -0.51
C VAL A 105 4.93 5.50 0.98
N ILE A 106 6.17 5.19 1.30
CA ILE A 106 6.71 5.17 2.66
C ILE A 106 7.56 6.44 2.84
N VAL A 107 7.36 7.14 3.94
CA VAL A 107 8.24 8.25 4.35
C VAL A 107 9.12 7.79 5.49
N ALA A 108 10.42 8.03 5.37
CA ALA A 108 11.42 7.74 6.39
C ALA A 108 12.45 8.86 6.48
N ALA A 109 12.93 9.16 7.69
CA ALA A 109 14.00 10.14 7.86
C ALA A 109 15.27 9.73 7.09
N GLU A 110 15.59 8.45 7.08
CA GLU A 110 16.71 7.84 6.35
C GLU A 110 16.24 6.68 5.47
N PRO A 111 15.76 6.93 4.23
CA PRO A 111 15.22 5.88 3.35
C PRO A 111 16.15 4.68 3.11
N SER A 112 17.47 4.90 3.10
CA SER A 112 18.47 3.85 2.87
C SER A 112 18.47 2.74 3.91
N ARG A 113 18.06 3.02 5.15
CA ARG A 113 18.00 2.04 6.24
C ARG A 113 16.96 0.93 6.02
N HIS A 114 15.96 1.18 5.19
CA HIS A 114 14.87 0.24 4.91
C HIS A 114 15.10 -0.62 3.68
N ARG A 115 16.16 -0.35 2.92
CA ARG A 115 16.38 -0.92 1.60
C ARG A 115 16.58 -2.44 1.63
N ASP A 116 17.38 -2.92 2.58
CA ASP A 116 17.64 -4.36 2.72
C ASP A 116 16.38 -5.10 3.16
N PHE A 117 15.66 -4.54 4.14
CA PHE A 117 14.38 -5.07 4.58
C PHE A 117 13.37 -5.14 3.42
N LEU A 118 13.12 -4.04 2.72
CA LEU A 118 12.17 -4.00 1.61
C LEU A 118 12.59 -4.92 0.47
N SER A 119 13.89 -5.09 0.22
CA SER A 119 14.40 -6.08 -0.75
C SER A 119 14.05 -7.50 -0.36
N ALA A 120 14.22 -7.84 0.92
CA ALA A 120 13.88 -9.16 1.45
C ALA A 120 12.37 -9.39 1.42
N PHE A 121 11.58 -8.41 1.87
CA PHE A 121 10.13 -8.46 1.94
C PHE A 121 9.48 -8.62 0.55
N ALA A 122 9.89 -7.80 -0.42
CA ALA A 122 9.35 -7.88 -1.78
C ALA A 122 10.04 -8.95 -2.65
N ARG A 123 11.07 -9.61 -2.13
CA ARG A 123 11.90 -10.59 -2.86
C ARG A 123 12.44 -10.03 -4.18
N SER A 124 12.76 -8.74 -4.19
CA SER A 124 13.23 -8.00 -5.36
C SER A 124 14.38 -7.05 -4.98
N ARG A 125 15.28 -6.83 -5.92
CA ARG A 125 16.36 -5.85 -5.81
C ARG A 125 16.36 -4.86 -6.97
N ASP A 126 15.26 -4.78 -7.67
CA ASP A 126 15.08 -3.85 -8.80
C ASP A 126 14.77 -2.45 -8.28
N TRP A 127 15.81 -1.76 -7.83
CA TRP A 127 15.74 -0.44 -7.25
C TRP A 127 16.09 0.64 -8.27
N GLN A 128 15.23 1.63 -8.38
CA GLN A 128 15.54 2.91 -8.98
C GLN A 128 15.89 3.92 -7.90
N VAL A 129 17.01 4.62 -8.08
CA VAL A 129 17.51 5.63 -7.14
C VAL A 129 17.14 7.01 -7.65
N GLY A 130 16.46 7.80 -6.81
CA GLY A 130 16.09 9.18 -7.09
C GLY A 130 16.62 10.15 -6.02
N ALA A 131 16.50 11.45 -6.27
CA ALA A 131 16.94 12.48 -5.33
C ALA A 131 16.17 12.49 -4.00
N ALA A 132 14.95 11.95 -3.97
CA ALA A 132 14.11 11.87 -2.77
C ALA A 132 14.27 10.56 -2.00
N GLY A 133 14.77 9.50 -2.62
CA GLY A 133 14.86 8.17 -2.06
C GLY A 133 14.92 7.08 -3.12
N PHE A 134 14.19 6.01 -2.92
CA PHE A 134 14.27 4.80 -3.73
C PHE A 134 12.87 4.33 -4.16
N THR A 135 12.79 3.70 -5.33
CA THR A 135 11.57 3.05 -5.83
C THR A 135 11.87 1.61 -6.16
N LEU A 136 11.11 0.69 -5.60
CA LEU A 136 11.15 -0.74 -5.87
C LEU A 136 10.00 -1.12 -6.78
N ALA A 137 10.29 -1.68 -7.94
CA ALA A 137 9.27 -2.24 -8.81
C ALA A 137 8.78 -3.59 -8.25
N THR A 138 7.47 -3.78 -8.26
CA THR A 138 6.80 -5.05 -7.98
C THR A 138 5.92 -5.45 -9.14
N PRO A 139 5.47 -6.70 -9.24
CA PRO A 139 4.62 -7.12 -10.36
C PRO A 139 3.32 -6.32 -10.52
N ARG A 140 2.81 -5.69 -9.46
CA ARG A 140 1.52 -4.98 -9.48
C ARG A 140 1.57 -3.52 -9.06
N GLY A 141 2.75 -2.91 -8.99
CA GLY A 141 2.88 -1.50 -8.64
C GLY A 141 4.24 -1.20 -8.04
N LEU A 142 4.38 -0.02 -7.48
CA LEU A 142 5.63 0.49 -6.96
C LEU A 142 5.59 0.58 -5.44
N VAL A 143 6.69 0.26 -4.78
CA VAL A 143 6.93 0.62 -3.38
C VAL A 143 7.98 1.73 -3.39
N GLU A 144 7.55 2.93 -3.04
CA GLU A 144 8.44 4.10 -2.95
C GLU A 144 8.79 4.36 -1.50
N ILE A 145 10.06 4.60 -1.23
CA ILE A 145 10.50 5.10 0.07
C ILE A 145 11.29 6.37 -0.11
N MET A 146 10.90 7.44 0.56
CA MET A 146 11.49 8.75 0.38
C MET A 146 11.63 9.53 1.68
N ASN A 147 12.49 10.55 1.65
CA ASN A 147 12.62 11.45 2.77
C ASN A 147 11.44 12.45 2.84
N PRO A 148 11.18 13.07 4.02
CA PRO A 148 10.05 13.99 4.19
C PRO A 148 10.01 15.15 3.20
N SER A 149 11.16 15.76 2.88
CA SER A 149 11.22 16.88 1.96
C SER A 149 10.94 16.47 0.51
N GLY A 150 11.36 15.27 0.11
CA GLY A 150 11.04 14.68 -1.19
C GLY A 150 9.55 14.40 -1.32
N TYR A 151 8.94 13.85 -0.28
CA TYR A 151 7.50 13.59 -0.24
C TYR A 151 6.69 14.89 -0.38
N ALA A 152 6.98 15.90 0.44
CA ALA A 152 6.29 17.17 0.39
C ALA A 152 6.40 17.84 -0.99
N ARG A 153 7.59 17.80 -1.60
CA ARG A 153 7.83 18.35 -2.93
C ARG A 153 7.09 17.59 -4.02
N GLN A 154 7.01 16.25 -3.92
CA GLN A 154 6.41 15.40 -4.95
C GLN A 154 4.86 15.41 -4.91
N PHE A 155 4.26 15.52 -3.73
CA PHE A 155 2.82 15.42 -3.55
C PHE A 155 2.14 16.71 -3.09
N GLY A 156 2.90 17.75 -2.75
CA GLY A 156 2.36 19.07 -2.35
C GLY A 156 1.63 19.07 -1.01
N VAL A 157 1.87 18.06 -0.18
CA VAL A 157 1.29 17.90 1.17
C VAL A 157 2.39 17.66 2.19
N ASP A 158 2.13 18.01 3.44
CA ASP A 158 3.09 17.76 4.52
C ASP A 158 3.36 16.28 4.71
N ALA A 159 4.62 15.94 4.95
CA ALA A 159 5.01 14.58 5.28
C ALA A 159 4.56 14.22 6.70
N PRO A 160 4.20 12.95 6.97
CA PRO A 160 3.99 12.49 8.33
C PRO A 160 5.30 12.56 9.14
N ASP A 161 5.16 12.66 10.47
CA ASP A 161 6.32 12.58 11.37
C ASP A 161 6.95 11.18 11.31
N ALA A 162 8.17 11.10 10.77
CA ALA A 162 8.95 9.89 10.64
C ALA A 162 10.14 9.83 11.63
N THR A 163 10.15 10.66 12.67
CA THR A 163 11.25 10.72 13.66
C THR A 163 11.32 9.46 14.52
N LYS A 164 10.20 8.78 14.73
CA LYS A 164 10.09 7.53 15.50
C LYS A 164 10.11 6.27 14.62
N GLY A 165 10.33 6.40 13.33
CA GLY A 165 10.35 5.31 12.36
C GLY A 165 9.59 5.66 11.09
N ALA A 166 9.73 4.80 10.08
CA ALA A 166 9.06 5.01 8.79
C ALA A 166 7.52 4.95 8.91
N ARG A 167 6.84 5.62 7.99
CA ARG A 167 5.38 5.73 7.96
C ARG A 167 4.85 5.45 6.55
N LEU A 168 3.76 4.69 6.45
CA LEU A 168 2.97 4.64 5.21
C LEU A 168 2.27 5.98 5.04
N ALA A 169 2.59 6.70 3.97
CA ALA A 169 2.21 8.11 3.82
C ALA A 169 1.20 8.36 2.69
N ALA A 170 1.22 7.53 1.64
CA ALA A 170 0.28 7.68 0.54
C ALA A 170 -0.03 6.35 -0.15
N LEU A 171 -1.23 6.30 -0.75
CA LEU A 171 -1.67 5.27 -1.66
C LEU A 171 -1.95 5.90 -3.02
N ARG A 172 -1.32 5.36 -4.08
CA ARG A 172 -1.43 5.85 -5.45
C ARG A 172 -2.32 4.93 -6.26
N PHE A 173 -3.28 5.51 -6.98
CA PHE A 173 -4.20 4.79 -7.87
C PHE A 173 -4.05 5.27 -9.31
N ALA A 174 -3.91 4.34 -10.24
CA ALA A 174 -4.08 4.62 -11.65
C ALA A 174 -5.58 4.73 -11.98
N VAL A 175 -5.97 5.80 -12.66
CA VAL A 175 -7.35 6.05 -13.09
C VAL A 175 -7.44 6.15 -14.60
N SER A 176 -8.55 5.71 -15.18
CA SER A 176 -8.78 5.74 -16.62
C SER A 176 -8.92 7.15 -17.21
N ASN A 177 -9.41 8.10 -16.38
CA ASN A 177 -9.64 9.49 -16.80
C ASN A 177 -9.48 10.41 -15.58
N LEU A 178 -8.35 11.11 -15.54
CA LEU A 178 -8.03 11.99 -14.41
C LEU A 178 -8.96 13.21 -14.33
N ALA A 179 -9.39 13.76 -15.46
CA ALA A 179 -10.32 14.88 -15.49
C ALA A 179 -11.73 14.50 -14.98
N ALA A 180 -12.20 13.29 -15.31
CA ALA A 180 -13.45 12.76 -14.77
C ALA A 180 -13.36 12.51 -13.26
N ALA A 181 -12.22 11.98 -12.78
CA ALA A 181 -11.97 11.80 -11.35
C ALA A 181 -11.95 13.15 -10.60
N GLU A 182 -11.33 14.18 -11.19
CA GLU A 182 -11.34 15.53 -10.63
C GLU A 182 -12.76 16.12 -10.54
N ALA A 183 -13.55 15.96 -11.61
CA ALA A 183 -14.93 16.42 -11.61
C ALA A 183 -15.79 15.74 -10.55
N LEU A 184 -15.58 14.42 -10.34
CA LEU A 184 -16.25 13.65 -9.29
C LEU A 184 -15.87 14.17 -7.89
N LEU A 185 -14.57 14.32 -7.60
CA LEU A 185 -14.10 14.85 -6.31
C LEU A 185 -14.69 16.22 -6.01
N ARG A 186 -14.71 17.10 -7.02
CA ARG A 186 -15.32 18.43 -6.91
C ARG A 186 -16.82 18.38 -6.65
N GLY A 187 -17.54 17.49 -7.33
CA GLY A 187 -18.99 17.27 -7.14
C GLY A 187 -19.30 16.79 -5.72
N GLU A 188 -18.47 15.94 -5.16
CA GLU A 188 -18.57 15.42 -3.79
C GLU A 188 -17.95 16.37 -2.73
N LYS A 189 -17.48 17.56 -3.15
CA LYS A 189 -16.82 18.55 -2.27
C LYS A 189 -15.60 18.00 -1.55
N ILE A 190 -14.88 17.08 -2.18
CA ILE A 190 -13.62 16.55 -1.70
C ILE A 190 -12.49 17.43 -2.24
N GLU A 191 -11.76 18.06 -1.34
CA GLU A 191 -10.63 18.90 -1.70
C GLU A 191 -9.47 18.06 -2.24
N ALA A 192 -8.99 18.38 -3.43
CA ALA A 192 -7.83 17.77 -4.05
C ALA A 192 -6.97 18.83 -4.75
N ALA A 193 -5.67 18.74 -4.58
CA ALA A 193 -4.70 19.60 -5.27
C ALA A 193 -4.18 18.92 -6.55
N SER A 194 -3.96 19.69 -7.61
CA SER A 194 -3.28 19.20 -8.81
C SER A 194 -1.76 19.45 -8.65
N VAL A 195 -0.99 18.36 -8.60
CA VAL A 195 0.46 18.41 -8.36
C VAL A 195 1.18 17.47 -9.33
N GLY A 196 2.02 18.04 -10.20
CA GLY A 196 2.82 17.23 -11.13
C GLY A 196 2.00 16.32 -12.04
N GLY A 197 0.80 16.75 -12.47
CA GLY A 197 -0.09 15.97 -13.32
C GLY A 197 -0.88 14.88 -12.58
N ARG A 198 -0.95 14.95 -11.25
CA ARG A 198 -1.71 14.06 -10.36
C ARG A 198 -2.73 14.86 -9.58
N LEU A 199 -3.78 14.18 -9.10
CA LEU A 199 -4.68 14.75 -8.09
C LEU A 199 -4.31 14.17 -6.73
N VAL A 200 -4.12 15.04 -5.75
CA VAL A 200 -3.72 14.66 -4.38
C VAL A 200 -4.80 15.09 -3.40
N VAL A 201 -5.46 14.12 -2.79
CA VAL A 201 -6.32 14.33 -1.62
C VAL A 201 -5.42 14.24 -0.39
N GLY A 202 -5.34 15.33 0.36
CA GLY A 202 -4.42 15.45 1.48
C GLY A 202 -4.81 14.60 2.70
N PRO A 203 -3.86 14.35 3.62
CA PRO A 203 -4.08 13.44 4.75
C PRO A 203 -5.19 13.89 5.72
N LYS A 204 -5.48 15.17 5.82
CA LYS A 204 -6.61 15.67 6.64
C LYS A 204 -7.96 15.16 6.14
N THR A 205 -8.14 15.09 4.82
CA THR A 205 -9.37 14.60 4.18
C THR A 205 -9.37 13.08 4.07
N ALA A 206 -8.19 12.47 3.89
CA ALA A 206 -8.01 11.05 3.64
C ALA A 206 -7.51 10.27 4.88
N MET A 207 -7.94 10.69 6.07
CA MET A 207 -7.73 9.95 7.34
C MET A 207 -6.25 9.61 7.60
N GLY A 208 -5.38 10.60 7.54
CA GLY A 208 -3.97 10.47 7.96
C GLY A 208 -2.98 10.01 6.89
N ALA A 209 -3.44 9.63 5.68
CA ALA A 209 -2.58 9.32 4.55
C ALA A 209 -3.08 10.02 3.28
N ALA A 210 -2.19 10.39 2.36
CA ALA A 210 -2.62 10.99 1.10
C ALA A 210 -3.17 9.92 0.13
N ILE A 211 -4.21 10.28 -0.62
CA ILE A 211 -4.69 9.51 -1.77
C ILE A 211 -4.27 10.25 -3.04
N VAL A 212 -3.56 9.58 -3.90
CA VAL A 212 -3.03 10.14 -5.15
C VAL A 212 -3.70 9.43 -6.32
N LEU A 213 -4.32 10.21 -7.21
CA LEU A 213 -4.86 9.71 -8.47
C LEU A 213 -3.95 10.16 -9.61
N GLU A 214 -3.60 9.25 -10.49
CA GLU A 214 -2.74 9.52 -11.64
C GLU A 214 -3.27 8.81 -12.89
N SER A 215 -2.92 9.33 -14.06
CA SER A 215 -3.33 8.69 -15.32
C SER A 215 -2.74 7.29 -15.43
N ASP A 216 -3.55 6.35 -15.91
CA ASP A 216 -3.09 5.02 -16.26
C ASP A 216 -2.07 5.13 -17.41
N SER A 217 -0.84 4.69 -17.17
CA SER A 217 0.28 4.76 -18.14
C SER A 217 0.36 3.52 -19.03
N LYS A 218 -0.68 2.64 -18.99
CA LYS A 218 -0.70 1.39 -19.76
C LYS A 218 -1.63 1.51 -20.95
#